data_0fea4257b90e0d55f3545512df70e3e8
#
_entry.id   0fea4257b90e0d55f3545512df70e3e8
#
_cell.length_a   1.000
_cell.length_b   1.000
_cell.length_c   1.000
_cell.angle_alpha   90.00
_cell.angle_beta   90.00
_cell.angle_gamma   90.00
#
_symmetry.space_group_name_H-M   'P 1'
#
loop_
_entity.id
_entity.type
_entity.pdbx_description
1 polymer ?
#
loop_
_entity_poly.entity_id
_entity_poly.type
_entity_poly.pdbx_seq_one_letter_code
_entity_poly.pdbx_strand_id
1 'polypeptide(L)'
;MLKERYPYYLANRPQQSHADLEVIDKYRGEVATRVALADAAALDQAIAAAAAAAAPMRRMGAWQRKAVLLHLVKRCRERAEELAEALVVEAGKPIKFARGEVGRLIDTLEIGAEEATRIYGEVLPLDISERTDGYRGAWKRVPIGPCGFITPWNFPLNLVAHKIAPALACGCPFVLKPASATPIGALLLGEMLAETDLPAGAFSILPMRSRDAGAFAKDERIKKLSFTGSPEVGWKLRDAARKK
;
A
#
# COMPACT_ATOMS: atom_id res chain seq x y z
N MET A 1 10.15 -1.78 21.53
CA MET A 1 10.54 -3.21 21.53
C MET A 1 9.68 -3.95 20.52
N LEU A 2 10.25 -4.78 19.64
CA LEU A 2 9.52 -5.54 18.63
C LEU A 2 8.60 -6.58 19.29
N LYS A 3 7.47 -6.90 18.65
CA LYS A 3 6.60 -8.03 19.04
C LYS A 3 7.32 -9.34 18.76
N GLU A 4 7.03 -10.38 19.53
CA GLU A 4 7.56 -11.73 19.28
C GLU A 4 7.11 -12.25 17.90
N ARG A 5 5.87 -11.94 17.51
CA ARG A 5 5.28 -12.33 16.22
C ARG A 5 4.30 -11.27 15.71
N TYR A 6 4.38 -10.97 14.42
CA TYR A 6 3.48 -10.05 13.73
C TYR A 6 2.47 -10.82 12.86
N PRO A 7 1.17 -10.44 12.86
CA PRO A 7 0.20 -10.93 11.89
C PRO A 7 0.45 -10.31 10.52
N TYR A 8 -0.04 -10.93 9.45
CA TYR A 8 -0.29 -10.20 8.21
C TYR A 8 -1.71 -9.60 8.22
N TYR A 9 -2.00 -8.68 7.32
CA TYR A 9 -3.32 -8.07 7.21
C TYR A 9 -4.02 -8.53 5.93
N LEU A 10 -5.21 -9.15 6.08
CA LEU A 10 -6.07 -9.56 4.99
C LEU A 10 -7.44 -8.90 5.17
N ALA A 11 -7.89 -8.18 4.14
CA ALA A 11 -9.17 -7.49 4.14
C ALA A 11 -9.38 -6.60 5.40
N ASN A 12 -8.37 -5.78 5.73
CA ASN A 12 -8.29 -4.87 6.88
C ASN A 12 -8.08 -5.56 8.25
N ARG A 13 -8.01 -6.88 8.31
CA ARG A 13 -7.96 -7.61 9.59
C ARG A 13 -6.64 -8.34 9.79
N PRO A 14 -6.09 -8.36 11.02
CA PRO A 14 -4.92 -9.17 11.32
C PRO A 14 -5.25 -10.66 11.21
N GLN A 15 -4.34 -11.40 10.58
CA GLN A 15 -4.44 -12.84 10.40
C GLN A 15 -3.13 -13.52 10.81
N GLN A 16 -3.24 -14.72 11.35
CA GLN A 16 -2.10 -15.59 11.64
C GLN A 16 -2.09 -16.74 10.64
N SER A 17 -0.92 -17.31 10.39
CA SER A 17 -0.73 -18.51 9.58
C SER A 17 0.04 -19.57 10.35
N HIS A 18 0.09 -20.79 9.82
CA HIS A 18 0.92 -21.85 10.38
C HIS A 18 2.38 -21.76 9.95
N ALA A 19 2.68 -20.93 8.95
CA ALA A 19 4.03 -20.71 8.44
C ALA A 19 4.51 -19.30 8.80
N ASP A 20 5.77 -19.18 9.21
CA ASP A 20 6.40 -17.92 9.55
C ASP A 20 7.55 -17.59 8.61
N LEU A 21 7.78 -16.29 8.50
CA LEU A 21 8.98 -15.70 7.96
C LEU A 21 9.81 -15.17 9.13
N GLU A 22 11.04 -15.64 9.28
CA GLU A 22 11.97 -15.11 10.26
C GLU A 22 12.55 -13.78 9.77
N VAL A 23 12.48 -12.77 10.61
CA VAL A 23 13.13 -11.48 10.39
C VAL A 23 14.41 -11.42 11.21
N ILE A 24 15.50 -11.29 10.50
CA ILE A 24 16.85 -11.30 11.09
C ILE A 24 17.24 -9.88 11.48
N ASP A 25 17.73 -9.69 12.71
CA ASP A 25 18.47 -8.50 13.10
C ASP A 25 19.76 -8.43 12.26
N LYS A 26 19.87 -7.41 11.43
CA LYS A 26 20.98 -7.29 10.47
C LYS A 26 22.32 -7.03 11.14
N TYR A 27 22.32 -6.54 12.37
CA TYR A 27 23.56 -6.31 13.13
C TYR A 27 23.99 -7.54 13.91
N ARG A 28 23.03 -8.22 14.58
CA ARG A 28 23.32 -9.38 15.44
C ARG A 28 23.37 -10.70 14.68
N GLY A 29 22.71 -10.78 13.53
CA GLY A 29 22.58 -12.02 12.76
C GLY A 29 21.60 -13.04 13.35
N GLU A 30 20.82 -12.64 14.35
CA GLU A 30 19.88 -13.48 15.08
C GLU A 30 18.43 -13.21 14.63
N VAL A 31 17.53 -14.14 14.89
CA VAL A 31 16.09 -13.93 14.66
C VAL A 31 15.57 -12.90 15.67
N ALA A 32 15.19 -11.73 15.16
CA ALA A 32 14.64 -10.65 15.97
C ALA A 32 13.14 -10.84 16.25
N THR A 33 12.41 -11.33 15.27
CA THR A 33 10.96 -11.57 15.36
C THR A 33 10.52 -12.50 14.24
N ARG A 34 9.28 -12.97 14.32
CA ARG A 34 8.61 -13.74 13.27
C ARG A 34 7.43 -12.98 12.70
N VAL A 35 7.12 -13.25 11.45
CA VAL A 35 6.00 -12.64 10.73
C VAL A 35 5.20 -13.74 10.10
N ALA A 36 3.89 -13.76 10.30
CA ALA A 36 2.99 -14.70 9.65
C ALA A 36 3.13 -14.62 8.12
N LEU A 37 3.38 -15.74 7.46
CA LEU A 37 3.62 -15.82 6.02
C LEU A 37 2.32 -16.15 5.29
N ALA A 38 1.89 -15.27 4.40
CA ALA A 38 0.74 -15.50 3.53
C ALA A 38 1.11 -16.45 2.38
N ASP A 39 0.14 -17.24 1.94
CA ASP A 39 0.24 -18.15 0.81
C ASP A 39 -0.55 -17.66 -0.42
N ALA A 40 -0.60 -18.47 -1.47
CA ALA A 40 -1.34 -18.15 -2.69
C ALA A 40 -2.86 -18.05 -2.46
N ALA A 41 -3.42 -18.84 -1.52
CA ALA A 41 -4.84 -18.79 -1.18
C ALA A 41 -5.19 -17.48 -0.45
N ALA A 42 -4.34 -17.03 0.48
CA ALA A 42 -4.48 -15.74 1.12
C ALA A 42 -4.38 -14.57 0.12
N LEU A 43 -3.51 -14.69 -0.89
CA LEU A 43 -3.42 -13.70 -1.97
C LEU A 43 -4.72 -13.65 -2.79
N ASP A 44 -5.28 -14.79 -3.18
CA ASP A 44 -6.54 -14.83 -3.93
C ASP A 44 -7.69 -14.21 -3.13
N GLN A 45 -7.81 -14.54 -1.84
CA GLN A 45 -8.80 -13.95 -0.94
C GLN A 45 -8.61 -12.43 -0.81
N ALA A 46 -7.36 -11.95 -0.70
CA ALA A 46 -7.07 -10.52 -0.62
C ALA A 46 -7.45 -9.78 -1.91
N ILE A 47 -7.19 -10.37 -3.07
CA ILE A 47 -7.58 -9.81 -4.37
C ILE A 47 -9.11 -9.79 -4.50
N ALA A 48 -9.80 -10.86 -4.11
CA ALA A 48 -11.25 -10.92 -4.09
C ALA A 48 -11.86 -9.85 -3.17
N ALA A 49 -11.31 -9.69 -1.96
CA ALA A 49 -11.74 -8.67 -1.02
C ALA A 49 -11.52 -7.24 -1.56
N ALA A 50 -10.36 -6.99 -2.19
CA ALA A 50 -10.08 -5.71 -2.82
C ALA A 50 -11.03 -5.41 -3.99
N ALA A 51 -11.39 -6.44 -4.79
CA ALA A 51 -12.37 -6.30 -5.86
C ALA A 51 -13.76 -5.93 -5.30
N ALA A 52 -14.21 -6.58 -4.23
CA ALA A 52 -15.46 -6.26 -3.56
C ALA A 52 -15.46 -4.84 -2.93
N ALA A 53 -14.30 -4.41 -2.41
CA ALA A 53 -14.13 -3.09 -1.82
C ALA A 53 -14.08 -1.94 -2.85
N ALA A 54 -13.92 -2.21 -4.14
CA ALA A 54 -13.74 -1.17 -5.16
C ALA A 54 -14.92 -0.18 -5.21
N ALA A 55 -16.15 -0.66 -5.18
CA ALA A 55 -17.33 0.19 -5.19
C ALA A 55 -17.52 0.98 -3.88
N PRO A 56 -17.42 0.40 -2.68
CA PRO A 56 -17.41 1.16 -1.44
C PRO A 56 -16.31 2.23 -1.38
N MET A 57 -15.07 1.91 -1.73
CA MET A 57 -13.95 2.85 -1.77
C MET A 57 -14.19 4.00 -2.74
N ARG A 58 -14.77 3.73 -3.91
CA ARG A 58 -15.13 4.75 -4.91
C ARG A 58 -16.19 5.74 -4.38
N ARG A 59 -17.09 5.29 -3.50
CA ARG A 59 -18.13 6.13 -2.88
C ARG A 59 -17.61 6.95 -1.70
N MET A 60 -16.44 6.66 -1.15
CA MET A 60 -15.88 7.46 -0.06
C MET A 60 -15.67 8.91 -0.51
N GLY A 61 -16.17 9.85 0.28
CA GLY A 61 -15.91 11.27 0.08
C GLY A 61 -14.41 11.59 0.18
N ALA A 62 -13.96 12.63 -0.52
CA ALA A 62 -12.56 13.07 -0.48
C ALA A 62 -12.10 13.38 0.96
N TRP A 63 -12.98 13.98 1.77
CA TRP A 63 -12.72 14.29 3.18
C TRP A 63 -12.51 13.02 4.03
N GLN A 64 -13.23 11.93 3.76
CA GLN A 64 -13.05 10.66 4.47
C GLN A 64 -11.68 10.05 4.14
N ARG A 65 -11.29 10.05 2.86
CA ARG A 65 -9.96 9.57 2.43
C ARG A 65 -8.84 10.41 3.03
N LYS A 66 -9.01 11.74 3.09
CA LYS A 66 -8.10 12.63 3.80
C LYS A 66 -8.01 12.29 5.28
N ALA A 67 -9.13 12.04 5.95
CA ALA A 67 -9.16 11.69 7.37
C ALA A 67 -8.38 10.40 7.67
N VAL A 68 -8.50 9.37 6.83
CA VAL A 68 -7.72 8.13 6.92
C VAL A 68 -6.21 8.41 6.83
N LEU A 69 -5.78 9.23 5.87
CA LEU A 69 -4.37 9.58 5.70
C LEU A 69 -3.84 10.42 6.87
N LEU A 70 -4.63 11.37 7.38
CA LEU A 70 -4.27 12.15 8.57
C LEU A 70 -4.22 11.30 9.85
N HIS A 71 -5.07 10.25 9.94
CA HIS A 71 -4.94 9.26 11.01
C HIS A 71 -3.57 8.56 10.96
N LEU A 72 -3.16 8.09 9.78
CA LEU A 72 -1.82 7.49 9.61
C LEU A 72 -0.70 8.47 9.98
N VAL A 73 -0.79 9.74 9.55
CA VAL A 73 0.18 10.79 9.92
C VAL A 73 0.29 10.91 11.44
N LYS A 74 -0.85 11.02 12.13
CA LYS A 74 -0.90 11.10 13.59
C LYS A 74 -0.24 9.88 14.24
N ARG A 75 -0.64 8.67 13.83
CA ARG A 75 -0.11 7.42 14.39
C ARG A 75 1.38 7.24 14.11
N CYS A 76 1.85 7.60 12.90
CA CYS A 76 3.27 7.55 12.57
C CYS A 76 4.09 8.53 13.42
N ARG A 77 3.56 9.72 13.75
CA ARG A 77 4.22 10.65 14.68
C ARG A 77 4.29 10.10 16.09
N GLU A 78 3.18 9.56 16.60
CA GLU A 78 3.11 8.95 17.94
C GLU A 78 4.03 7.74 18.10
N ARG A 79 4.26 6.99 17.03
CA ARG A 79 5.06 5.74 17.01
C ARG A 79 6.38 5.89 16.22
N ALA A 80 6.90 7.12 16.10
CA ALA A 80 8.05 7.40 15.25
C ALA A 80 9.31 6.62 15.66
N GLU A 81 9.60 6.50 16.96
CA GLU A 81 10.74 5.74 17.45
C GLU A 81 10.57 4.24 17.23
N GLU A 82 9.39 3.69 17.42
CA GLU A 82 9.10 2.27 17.14
C GLU A 82 9.32 1.94 15.66
N LEU A 83 8.87 2.81 14.76
CA LEU A 83 9.10 2.67 13.32
C LEU A 83 10.60 2.77 12.97
N ALA A 84 11.33 3.68 13.62
CA ALA A 84 12.77 3.82 13.41
C ALA A 84 13.55 2.60 13.96
N GLU A 85 13.20 2.09 15.15
CA GLU A 85 13.78 0.87 15.71
C GLU A 85 13.54 -0.35 14.81
N ALA A 86 12.32 -0.49 14.25
CA ALA A 86 12.02 -1.55 13.28
C ALA A 86 12.97 -1.50 12.07
N LEU A 87 13.22 -0.30 11.52
CA LEU A 87 14.17 -0.10 10.42
C LEU A 87 15.62 -0.45 10.79
N VAL A 88 16.03 -0.12 12.03
CA VAL A 88 17.37 -0.49 12.51
C VAL A 88 17.53 -2.00 12.51
N VAL A 89 16.55 -2.72 13.03
CA VAL A 89 16.60 -4.18 13.15
C VAL A 89 16.48 -4.85 11.78
N GLU A 90 15.39 -4.58 11.05
CA GLU A 90 15.08 -5.34 9.83
C GLU A 90 15.92 -4.93 8.62
N ALA A 91 16.34 -3.66 8.54
CA ALA A 91 17.12 -3.14 7.40
C ALA A 91 18.60 -2.88 7.74
N GLY A 92 19.02 -2.99 9.00
CA GLY A 92 20.38 -2.64 9.42
C GLY A 92 20.70 -1.15 9.28
N LYS A 93 19.68 -0.30 9.29
CA LYS A 93 19.82 1.12 9.02
C LYS A 93 20.30 1.87 10.27
N PRO A 94 21.34 2.73 10.19
CA PRO A 94 21.70 3.58 11.32
C PRO A 94 20.52 4.41 11.80
N ILE A 95 20.33 4.54 13.10
CA ILE A 95 19.16 5.19 13.71
C ILE A 95 18.89 6.61 13.18
N LYS A 96 19.95 7.38 12.90
CA LYS A 96 19.83 8.72 12.29
C LYS A 96 19.10 8.67 10.93
N PHE A 97 19.45 7.70 10.09
CA PHE A 97 18.82 7.54 8.78
C PHE A 97 17.45 6.88 8.87
N ALA A 98 17.24 6.00 9.86
CA ALA A 98 15.94 5.42 10.15
C ALA A 98 14.92 6.50 10.54
N ARG A 99 15.27 7.39 11.48
CA ARG A 99 14.44 8.57 11.83
C ARG A 99 14.17 9.48 10.63
N GLY A 100 15.18 9.70 9.77
CA GLY A 100 15.02 10.46 8.54
C GLY A 100 14.05 9.80 7.55
N GLU A 101 14.03 8.46 7.48
CA GLU A 101 13.04 7.75 6.65
C GLU A 101 11.63 7.87 7.22
N VAL A 102 11.46 7.78 8.55
CA VAL A 102 10.16 8.01 9.21
C VAL A 102 9.64 9.42 8.94
N GLY A 103 10.52 10.43 8.98
CA GLY A 103 10.13 11.80 8.59
C GLY A 103 9.57 11.84 7.17
N ARG A 104 10.27 11.26 6.20
CA ARG A 104 9.81 11.21 4.80
C ARG A 104 8.54 10.38 4.60
N LEU A 105 8.33 9.32 5.38
CA LEU A 105 7.06 8.60 5.42
C LEU A 105 5.91 9.54 5.79
N ILE A 106 6.08 10.31 6.86
CA ILE A 106 5.08 11.26 7.35
C ILE A 106 4.78 12.33 6.29
N ASP A 107 5.81 12.95 5.71
CA ASP A 107 5.66 13.94 4.63
C ASP A 107 4.87 13.37 3.44
N THR A 108 5.18 12.13 3.03
CA THR A 108 4.48 11.45 1.93
C THR A 108 3.00 11.22 2.23
N LEU A 109 2.67 10.84 3.47
CA LEU A 109 1.29 10.66 3.90
C LEU A 109 0.54 11.99 3.99
N GLU A 110 1.18 13.07 4.44
CA GLU A 110 0.61 14.43 4.48
C GLU A 110 0.29 14.95 3.08
N ILE A 111 1.24 14.84 2.14
CA ILE A 111 1.01 15.18 0.74
C ILE A 111 -0.18 14.37 0.19
N GLY A 112 -0.23 13.07 0.46
CA GLY A 112 -1.36 12.22 0.07
C GLY A 112 -2.70 12.70 0.64
N ALA A 113 -2.71 13.15 1.91
CA ALA A 113 -3.90 13.69 2.56
C ALA A 113 -4.37 15.01 1.92
N GLU A 114 -3.45 15.88 1.56
CA GLU A 114 -3.76 17.12 0.85
C GLU A 114 -4.29 16.85 -0.55
N GLU A 115 -3.64 15.98 -1.30
CA GLU A 115 -4.02 15.63 -2.67
C GLU A 115 -5.37 14.88 -2.75
N ALA A 116 -5.79 14.18 -1.69
CA ALA A 116 -7.09 13.53 -1.66
C ALA A 116 -8.27 14.48 -1.97
N THR A 117 -8.13 15.76 -1.59
CA THR A 117 -9.14 16.81 -1.82
C THR A 117 -8.88 17.68 -3.04
N ARG A 118 -7.75 17.47 -3.75
CA ARG A 118 -7.36 18.23 -4.95
C ARG A 118 -7.53 17.46 -6.25
N ILE A 119 -8.15 16.27 -6.21
CA ILE A 119 -8.43 15.47 -7.41
C ILE A 119 -9.62 16.10 -8.14
N TYR A 120 -9.34 16.91 -9.13
CA TYR A 120 -10.33 17.68 -9.89
C TYR A 120 -10.63 17.06 -11.26
N GLY A 121 -11.60 17.65 -11.94
CA GLY A 121 -11.93 17.47 -13.34
C GLY A 121 -11.96 18.84 -14.02
N GLU A 122 -12.48 18.91 -15.22
CA GLU A 122 -12.51 20.13 -16.02
C GLU A 122 -13.85 20.21 -16.76
N VAL A 123 -14.37 21.42 -16.90
CA VAL A 123 -15.48 21.75 -17.78
C VAL A 123 -14.91 22.33 -19.06
N LEU A 124 -15.25 21.73 -20.19
CA LEU A 124 -14.74 22.09 -21.50
C LEU A 124 -15.77 22.96 -22.23
N PRO A 125 -15.37 24.13 -22.78
CA PRO A 125 -16.21 24.87 -23.72
C PRO A 125 -16.30 24.09 -25.04
N LEU A 126 -17.49 23.62 -25.39
CA LEU A 126 -17.73 22.88 -26.64
C LEU A 126 -18.62 23.66 -27.63
N ASP A 127 -19.16 24.79 -27.22
CA ASP A 127 -19.96 25.72 -28.01
C ASP A 127 -19.11 26.66 -28.89
N ILE A 128 -18.12 26.08 -29.58
CA ILE A 128 -17.09 26.80 -30.35
C ILE A 128 -17.50 27.09 -31.82
N SER A 129 -18.68 26.61 -32.24
CA SER A 129 -19.22 26.85 -33.58
C SER A 129 -20.76 26.71 -33.54
N GLU A 130 -21.43 27.27 -34.54
CA GLU A 130 -22.92 27.16 -34.68
C GLU A 130 -23.39 25.71 -34.61
N ARG A 131 -22.66 24.77 -35.19
CA ARG A 131 -22.96 23.34 -35.17
C ARG A 131 -22.90 22.71 -33.77
N THR A 132 -22.15 23.29 -32.87
CA THR A 132 -21.91 22.77 -31.51
C THR A 132 -22.56 23.68 -30.46
N ASP A 133 -23.39 24.61 -30.86
CA ASP A 133 -24.15 25.44 -29.93
C ASP A 133 -25.01 24.58 -28.97
N GLY A 134 -24.95 24.90 -27.68
CA GLY A 134 -25.61 24.14 -26.62
C GLY A 134 -24.88 22.89 -26.12
N TYR A 135 -23.77 22.47 -26.75
CA TYR A 135 -22.97 21.36 -26.24
C TYR A 135 -22.18 21.77 -24.98
N ARG A 136 -22.15 20.85 -24.02
CA ARG A 136 -21.37 20.98 -22.78
C ARG A 136 -20.57 19.72 -22.53
N GLY A 137 -19.30 19.86 -22.19
CA GLY A 137 -18.40 18.77 -21.90
C GLY A 137 -17.79 18.89 -20.51
N ALA A 138 -17.61 17.76 -19.84
CA ALA A 138 -16.85 17.70 -18.59
C ALA A 138 -16.15 16.35 -18.47
N TRP A 139 -15.03 16.35 -17.81
CA TRP A 139 -14.38 15.10 -17.39
C TRP A 139 -14.04 15.15 -15.90
N LYS A 140 -14.00 14.00 -15.26
CA LYS A 140 -13.54 13.84 -13.88
C LYS A 140 -12.67 12.61 -13.72
N ARG A 141 -11.76 12.62 -12.74
CA ARG A 141 -10.96 11.47 -12.36
C ARG A 141 -11.78 10.53 -11.46
N VAL A 142 -11.64 9.25 -11.71
CA VAL A 142 -12.31 8.19 -10.92
C VAL A 142 -11.28 7.15 -10.50
N PRO A 143 -11.48 6.46 -9.35
CA PRO A 143 -10.61 5.36 -8.94
C PRO A 143 -10.52 4.29 -10.02
N ILE A 144 -9.31 3.80 -10.31
CA ILE A 144 -9.08 2.76 -11.32
C ILE A 144 -9.56 1.38 -10.85
N GLY A 145 -9.66 1.17 -9.54
CA GLY A 145 -10.02 -0.13 -8.92
C GLY A 145 -8.86 -0.72 -8.11
N PRO A 146 -8.88 -2.05 -7.88
CA PRO A 146 -7.88 -2.73 -7.07
C PRO A 146 -6.45 -2.56 -7.60
N CYS A 147 -5.53 -2.21 -6.71
CA CYS A 147 -4.12 -2.03 -7.01
C CYS A 147 -3.27 -3.12 -6.34
N GLY A 148 -2.33 -3.69 -7.08
CA GLY A 148 -1.31 -4.59 -6.56
C GLY A 148 0.02 -3.85 -6.36
N PHE A 149 0.65 -4.03 -5.21
CA PHE A 149 1.89 -3.34 -4.86
C PHE A 149 2.98 -4.30 -4.44
N ILE A 150 4.18 -4.09 -4.93
CA ILE A 150 5.39 -4.83 -4.53
C ILE A 150 6.47 -3.80 -4.23
N THR A 151 7.08 -3.90 -3.03
CA THR A 151 8.10 -2.97 -2.57
C THR A 151 9.42 -3.66 -2.27
N PRO A 152 10.57 -2.97 -2.43
CA PRO A 152 11.90 -3.45 -2.10
C PRO A 152 12.24 -3.20 -0.64
N TRP A 153 13.43 -3.65 -0.24
CA TRP A 153 13.92 -3.63 1.15
C TRP A 153 14.69 -2.37 1.56
N ASN A 154 15.17 -1.56 0.61
CA ASN A 154 16.14 -0.48 0.90
C ASN A 154 15.54 0.78 1.55
N PHE A 155 14.26 1.06 1.32
CA PHE A 155 13.47 2.08 2.00
C PHE A 155 12.09 1.52 2.32
N PRO A 156 12.01 0.56 3.26
CA PRO A 156 10.83 -0.29 3.40
C PRO A 156 9.58 0.44 3.90
N LEU A 157 9.73 1.55 4.62
CA LEU A 157 8.61 2.40 5.03
C LEU A 157 8.22 3.38 3.92
N ASN A 158 9.19 4.14 3.42
CA ASN A 158 8.88 5.23 2.49
C ASN A 158 8.37 4.71 1.14
N LEU A 159 8.93 3.60 0.61
CA LEU A 159 8.45 3.01 -0.63
C LEU A 159 7.08 2.32 -0.51
N VAL A 160 6.69 1.92 0.68
CA VAL A 160 5.30 1.53 0.99
C VAL A 160 4.40 2.77 0.95
N ALA A 161 4.78 3.86 1.62
CA ALA A 161 4.00 5.11 1.62
C ALA A 161 3.75 5.63 0.20
N HIS A 162 4.77 5.63 -0.67
CA HIS A 162 4.65 6.04 -2.09
C HIS A 162 3.62 5.24 -2.90
N LYS A 163 3.15 4.11 -2.38
CA LYS A 163 2.11 3.29 -3.01
C LYS A 163 0.77 3.41 -2.32
N ILE A 164 0.75 3.31 -0.98
CA ILE A 164 -0.51 3.33 -0.23
C ILE A 164 -1.12 4.74 -0.14
N ALA A 165 -0.30 5.79 0.02
CA ALA A 165 -0.83 7.15 0.14
C ALA A 165 -1.61 7.58 -1.11
N PRO A 166 -1.07 7.48 -2.35
CA PRO A 166 -1.84 7.83 -3.54
C PRO A 166 -3.03 6.89 -3.79
N ALA A 167 -2.93 5.60 -3.43
CA ALA A 167 -4.06 4.68 -3.56
C ALA A 167 -5.24 5.09 -2.66
N LEU A 168 -4.96 5.38 -1.40
CA LEU A 168 -5.96 5.86 -0.44
C LEU A 168 -6.52 7.22 -0.87
N ALA A 169 -5.66 8.15 -1.27
CA ALA A 169 -6.09 9.47 -1.76
C ALA A 169 -7.05 9.37 -2.95
N CYS A 170 -6.79 8.44 -3.88
CA CYS A 170 -7.64 8.20 -5.05
C CYS A 170 -8.88 7.33 -4.77
N GLY A 171 -8.97 6.68 -3.60
CA GLY A 171 -10.05 5.75 -3.30
C GLY A 171 -9.91 4.38 -3.98
N CYS A 172 -8.68 3.91 -4.15
CA CYS A 172 -8.37 2.59 -4.72
C CYS A 172 -8.04 1.60 -3.59
N PRO A 173 -8.73 0.45 -3.51
CA PRO A 173 -8.32 -0.62 -2.62
C PRO A 173 -7.00 -1.25 -3.11
N PHE A 174 -6.22 -1.85 -2.19
CA PHE A 174 -4.92 -2.39 -2.57
C PHE A 174 -4.55 -3.69 -1.86
N VAL A 175 -3.68 -4.45 -2.50
CA VAL A 175 -2.96 -5.58 -1.93
C VAL A 175 -1.47 -5.28 -2.04
N LEU A 176 -0.75 -5.27 -0.92
CA LEU A 176 0.67 -4.97 -0.85
C LEU A 176 1.47 -6.22 -0.45
N LYS A 177 2.51 -6.51 -1.22
CA LYS A 177 3.58 -7.44 -0.86
C LYS A 177 4.82 -6.66 -0.45
N PRO A 178 5.15 -6.55 0.85
CA PRO A 178 6.41 -5.97 1.28
C PRO A 178 7.59 -6.89 0.94
N ALA A 179 8.80 -6.36 0.98
CA ALA A 179 10.00 -7.18 0.88
C ALA A 179 10.08 -8.20 2.03
N SER A 180 10.45 -9.43 1.73
CA SER A 180 10.56 -10.48 2.76
C SER A 180 11.65 -10.18 3.80
N ALA A 181 12.69 -9.43 3.42
CA ALA A 181 13.75 -9.05 4.35
C ALA A 181 13.35 -7.96 5.34
N THR A 182 12.32 -7.15 5.02
CA THR A 182 11.93 -5.95 5.78
C THR A 182 10.40 -5.77 5.79
N PRO A 183 9.64 -6.69 6.39
CA PRO A 183 8.18 -6.64 6.38
C PRO A 183 7.56 -5.86 7.54
N ILE A 184 8.31 -5.63 8.65
CA ILE A 184 7.77 -5.13 9.92
C ILE A 184 7.16 -3.74 9.74
N GLY A 185 7.89 -2.82 9.10
CA GLY A 185 7.41 -1.46 8.89
C GLY A 185 6.07 -1.41 8.14
N ALA A 186 5.90 -2.22 7.09
CA ALA A 186 4.63 -2.31 6.36
C ALA A 186 3.49 -2.88 7.23
N LEU A 187 3.79 -3.83 8.12
CA LEU A 187 2.80 -4.42 9.02
C LEU A 187 2.38 -3.46 10.12
N LEU A 188 3.29 -2.63 10.62
CA LEU A 188 2.95 -1.53 11.55
C LEU A 188 2.02 -0.52 10.89
N LEU A 189 2.23 -0.18 9.61
CA LEU A 189 1.28 0.64 8.85
C LEU A 189 -0.07 -0.07 8.66
N GLY A 190 -0.07 -1.38 8.47
CA GLY A 190 -1.30 -2.19 8.42
C GLY A 190 -2.07 -2.17 9.73
N GLU A 191 -1.37 -2.20 10.87
CA GLU A 191 -1.97 -2.06 12.20
C GLU A 191 -2.68 -0.70 12.35
N MET A 192 -1.99 0.38 11.97
CA MET A 192 -2.57 1.74 12.02
C MET A 192 -3.75 1.91 11.05
N LEU A 193 -3.69 1.30 9.87
CA LEU A 193 -4.81 1.30 8.90
C LEU A 193 -6.02 0.55 9.43
N ALA A 194 -5.82 -0.55 10.17
CA ALA A 194 -6.90 -1.34 10.75
C ALA A 194 -7.68 -0.60 11.85
N GLU A 195 -7.14 0.51 12.38
CA GLU A 195 -7.80 1.41 13.33
C GLU A 195 -8.81 2.37 12.65
N THR A 196 -8.88 2.39 11.31
CA THR A 196 -9.68 3.35 10.53
C THR A 196 -11.00 2.75 10.05
N ASP A 197 -11.95 3.61 9.67
CA ASP A 197 -13.26 3.24 9.10
C ASP A 197 -13.19 2.92 7.60
N LEU A 198 -12.06 2.40 7.10
CA LEU A 198 -11.95 1.95 5.73
C LEU A 198 -12.93 0.80 5.44
N PRO A 199 -13.60 0.79 4.27
CA PRO A 199 -14.45 -0.32 3.86
C PRO A 199 -13.73 -1.65 3.94
N ALA A 200 -14.42 -2.70 4.38
CA ALA A 200 -13.85 -4.05 4.46
C ALA A 200 -13.24 -4.45 3.11
N GLY A 201 -12.01 -4.95 3.13
CA GLY A 201 -11.26 -5.29 1.91
C GLY A 201 -10.49 -4.12 1.28
N ALA A 202 -10.54 -2.92 1.86
CA ALA A 202 -9.82 -1.76 1.32
C ALA A 202 -8.32 -1.98 1.23
N PHE A 203 -7.73 -2.75 2.15
CA PHE A 203 -6.32 -3.09 2.09
C PHE A 203 -6.02 -4.51 2.56
N SER A 204 -4.93 -5.06 2.01
CA SER A 204 -4.26 -6.24 2.53
C SER A 204 -2.75 -6.04 2.43
N ILE A 205 -2.00 -6.51 3.44
CA ILE A 205 -0.53 -6.45 3.48
C ILE A 205 -0.04 -7.86 3.77
N LEU A 206 0.57 -8.48 2.77
CA LEU A 206 0.87 -9.90 2.73
C LEU A 206 2.37 -10.15 2.58
N PRO A 207 3.12 -10.33 3.68
CA PRO A 207 4.44 -10.96 3.60
C PRO A 207 4.28 -12.35 2.97
N MET A 208 4.93 -12.56 1.82
CA MET A 208 4.82 -13.82 1.08
C MET A 208 6.06 -14.09 0.26
N ARG A 209 6.26 -15.36 -0.12
CA ARG A 209 7.37 -15.76 -0.98
C ARG A 209 7.18 -15.19 -2.39
N SER A 210 8.28 -14.77 -3.04
CA SER A 210 8.19 -14.16 -4.37
C SER A 210 7.62 -15.10 -5.43
N ARG A 211 7.82 -16.43 -5.30
CA ARG A 211 7.26 -17.42 -6.20
C ARG A 211 5.73 -17.49 -6.18
N ASP A 212 5.10 -17.08 -5.05
CA ASP A 212 3.65 -17.13 -4.85
C ASP A 212 2.96 -15.82 -5.29
N ALA A 213 3.74 -14.80 -5.67
CA ALA A 213 3.27 -13.45 -6.02
C ALA A 213 2.83 -13.31 -7.50
N GLY A 214 2.76 -14.40 -8.27
CA GLY A 214 2.46 -14.35 -9.71
C GLY A 214 1.11 -13.74 -10.05
N ALA A 215 0.10 -13.88 -9.18
CA ALA A 215 -1.23 -13.32 -9.37
C ALA A 215 -1.24 -11.79 -9.42
N PHE A 216 -0.32 -11.08 -8.77
CA PHE A 216 -0.22 -9.61 -8.87
C PHE A 216 -0.12 -9.12 -10.31
N ALA A 217 0.60 -9.85 -11.15
CA ALA A 217 0.77 -9.49 -12.56
C ALA A 217 -0.30 -10.08 -13.47
N LYS A 218 -0.90 -11.24 -13.14
CA LYS A 218 -1.75 -12.01 -14.05
C LYS A 218 -3.24 -11.88 -13.78
N ASP A 219 -3.63 -11.57 -12.54
CA ASP A 219 -5.04 -11.54 -12.13
C ASP A 219 -5.74 -10.29 -12.67
N GLU A 220 -6.80 -10.48 -13.44
CA GLU A 220 -7.55 -9.41 -14.11
C GLU A 220 -8.32 -8.49 -13.14
N ARG A 221 -8.56 -8.94 -11.90
CA ARG A 221 -9.16 -8.11 -10.85
C ARG A 221 -8.24 -6.97 -10.41
N ILE A 222 -6.92 -7.15 -10.50
CA ILE A 222 -5.92 -6.11 -10.27
C ILE A 222 -5.86 -5.17 -11.48
N LYS A 223 -6.27 -3.91 -11.31
CA LYS A 223 -6.34 -2.91 -12.38
C LYS A 223 -5.05 -2.12 -12.56
N LYS A 224 -4.19 -2.13 -11.56
CA LYS A 224 -2.87 -1.49 -11.60
C LYS A 224 -1.86 -2.28 -10.80
N LEU A 225 -0.72 -2.57 -11.40
CA LEU A 225 0.45 -3.08 -10.70
C LEU A 225 1.48 -1.95 -10.53
N SER A 226 1.90 -1.69 -9.29
CA SER A 226 3.02 -0.79 -9.00
C SER A 226 4.15 -1.56 -8.33
N PHE A 227 5.25 -1.66 -9.03
CA PHE A 227 6.46 -2.34 -8.61
C PHE A 227 7.62 -1.35 -8.42
N THR A 228 8.37 -1.54 -7.35
CA THR A 228 9.69 -0.92 -7.17
C THR A 228 10.66 -2.02 -6.80
N GLY A 229 11.76 -2.14 -7.53
CA GLY A 229 12.75 -3.20 -7.35
C GLY A 229 13.75 -3.26 -8.50
N SER A 230 14.37 -4.42 -8.74
CA SER A 230 15.35 -4.58 -9.81
C SER A 230 14.71 -4.48 -11.20
N PRO A 231 15.44 -3.97 -12.22
CA PRO A 231 14.96 -3.92 -13.60
C PRO A 231 14.55 -5.31 -14.13
N GLU A 232 15.33 -6.34 -13.84
CA GLU A 232 15.05 -7.71 -14.27
C GLU A 232 13.66 -8.20 -13.82
N VAL A 233 13.32 -8.02 -12.54
CA VAL A 233 12.01 -8.41 -12.02
C VAL A 233 10.92 -7.51 -12.59
N GLY A 234 11.19 -6.22 -12.76
CA GLY A 234 10.26 -5.26 -13.37
C GLY A 234 9.85 -5.67 -14.77
N TRP A 235 10.79 -6.06 -15.62
CA TRP A 235 10.53 -6.54 -16.98
C TRP A 235 9.73 -7.85 -16.99
N LYS A 236 10.07 -8.81 -16.12
CA LYS A 236 9.30 -10.07 -15.98
C LYS A 236 7.84 -9.80 -15.58
N LEU A 237 7.62 -8.87 -14.64
CA LEU A 237 6.26 -8.50 -14.22
C LEU A 237 5.49 -7.79 -15.33
N ARG A 238 6.15 -6.88 -16.08
CA ARG A 238 5.55 -6.20 -17.23
C ARG A 238 5.13 -7.19 -18.30
N ASP A 239 5.99 -8.15 -18.64
CA ASP A 239 5.68 -9.17 -19.64
C ASP A 239 4.53 -10.08 -19.18
N ALA A 240 4.50 -10.44 -17.90
CA ALA A 240 3.40 -11.21 -17.34
C ALA A 240 2.06 -10.44 -17.35
N ALA A 241 2.10 -9.11 -17.24
CA ALA A 241 0.92 -8.23 -17.24
C ALA A 241 0.45 -7.82 -18.66
N ARG A 242 1.16 -8.17 -19.73
CA ARG A 242 0.84 -7.76 -21.13
C ARG A 242 -0.54 -8.19 -21.63
N LYS A 243 -1.16 -9.16 -20.99
CA LYS A 243 -2.46 -9.70 -21.39
C LYS A 243 -3.64 -9.09 -20.63
N LYS A 244 -3.41 -7.99 -19.89
CA LYS A 244 -4.44 -7.23 -19.17
C LYS A 244 -4.96 -6.06 -19.98
#